data_5e161f789d84814230cf9b111f100b7e
#
_entry.id   5e161f789d84814230cf9b111f100b7e
#
_cell.length_a   1.000
_cell.length_b   1.000
_cell.length_c   1.000
_cell.angle_alpha   90.00
_cell.angle_beta   90.00
_cell.angle_gamma   90.00
#
_symmetry.space_group_name_H-M   'P 1'
#
loop_
_entity.id
_entity.type
_entity.pdbx_description
1 polymer ?
#
loop_
_entity_poly.entity_id
_entity_poly.type
_entity_poly.pdbx_seq_one_letter_code
_entity_poly.pdbx_strand_id
1 'polypeptide(L)'
;MTAEFVLSGAGHSYGPAIRALDGIDLTVEAGEHVAVVGANGSGKSTLLKMLDGLAFCTSGTITAAGRPLTEEALEDPAFRREFRSRVGFVFQDADVQLFCNTVFDELAFGPLQLGLDHEDVRSRVAEVAASLRIERLLDRAPYTLSGGEKKRVAIASVLTMRPQVLLMDEPTNALDPRSQVWLLDVLDEWKRAGRTVVIATHDLSAAAESCDRMFVLSEEHRVVADGTPEEVLAQRDLLLGVNLIHQHSHRHGADRHVHPHAHEHEHA
;
A
#
# COMPACT_ATOMS: atom_id res chain seq x y z
N MET A 1 15.80 -0.69 16.87
CA MET A 1 15.01 -1.20 15.74
C MET A 1 15.80 -0.94 14.48
N THR A 2 15.67 -1.72 13.44
CA THR A 2 16.45 -1.56 12.20
C THR A 2 15.53 -0.92 11.19
N ALA A 3 15.94 0.21 10.61
CA ALA A 3 15.13 0.89 9.60
C ALA A 3 15.00 0.01 8.35
N GLU A 4 13.76 -0.19 7.89
CA GLU A 4 13.44 -0.87 6.64
C GLU A 4 13.61 0.10 5.47
N PHE A 5 13.04 1.31 5.59
CA PHE A 5 13.24 2.39 4.63
C PHE A 5 13.66 3.67 5.33
N VAL A 6 14.60 4.41 4.73
CA VAL A 6 14.95 5.77 5.14
C VAL A 6 14.95 6.67 3.92
N LEU A 7 14.13 7.72 3.95
CA LEU A 7 14.07 8.78 2.97
C LEU A 7 14.65 10.04 3.58
N SER A 8 15.54 10.73 2.86
CA SER A 8 16.15 11.99 3.30
C SER A 8 16.06 13.03 2.20
N GLY A 9 15.20 14.04 2.39
CA GLY A 9 14.90 15.07 1.42
C GLY A 9 14.46 14.51 0.07
N ALA A 10 13.81 13.33 0.08
CA ALA A 10 13.47 12.60 -1.14
C ALA A 10 12.39 13.32 -1.94
N GLY A 11 12.64 13.52 -3.22
CA GLY A 11 11.70 14.11 -4.16
C GLY A 11 11.65 13.34 -5.46
N HIS A 12 10.47 13.40 -6.11
CA HIS A 12 10.27 12.80 -7.43
C HIS A 12 9.46 13.70 -8.34
N SER A 13 9.89 13.82 -9.61
CA SER A 13 9.17 14.54 -10.65
C SER A 13 9.02 13.69 -11.90
N TYR A 14 7.79 13.63 -12.42
CA TYR A 14 7.52 13.06 -13.74
C TYR A 14 7.82 14.11 -14.83
N GLY A 15 9.07 14.13 -15.28
CA GLY A 15 9.55 15.18 -16.18
C GLY A 15 9.69 16.55 -15.49
N PRO A 16 9.94 17.63 -16.27
CA PRO A 16 10.29 18.93 -15.70
C PRO A 16 9.10 19.68 -15.06
N ALA A 17 7.85 19.31 -15.38
CA ALA A 17 6.66 20.08 -15.02
C ALA A 17 5.82 19.48 -13.90
N ILE A 18 5.94 18.19 -13.59
CA ILE A 18 5.05 17.50 -12.64
C ILE A 18 5.86 17.03 -11.45
N ARG A 19 5.88 17.82 -10.38
CA ARG A 19 6.42 17.41 -9.09
C ARG A 19 5.38 16.54 -8.39
N ALA A 20 5.76 15.32 -8.04
CA ALA A 20 4.89 14.36 -7.36
C ALA A 20 5.24 14.20 -5.87
N LEU A 21 6.50 14.46 -5.49
CA LEU A 21 6.96 14.48 -4.10
C LEU A 21 8.07 15.53 -3.95
N ASP A 22 8.10 16.22 -2.81
CA ASP A 22 9.03 17.31 -2.54
C ASP A 22 9.60 17.25 -1.12
N GLY A 23 10.87 16.87 -1.00
CA GLY A 23 11.60 16.93 0.26
C GLY A 23 11.02 16.04 1.35
N ILE A 24 10.73 14.77 1.02
CA ILE A 24 10.18 13.80 1.96
C ILE A 24 11.28 13.30 2.89
N ASP A 25 11.11 13.54 4.18
CA ASP A 25 11.87 12.90 5.25
C ASP A 25 10.95 11.91 5.97
N LEU A 26 11.31 10.61 5.92
CA LEU A 26 10.49 9.53 6.43
C LEU A 26 11.34 8.33 6.77
N THR A 27 11.07 7.68 7.90
CA THR A 27 11.67 6.39 8.26
C THR A 27 10.56 5.40 8.56
N VAL A 28 10.66 4.21 7.98
CA VAL A 28 9.81 3.05 8.31
C VAL A 28 10.71 2.02 8.99
N GLU A 29 10.34 1.61 10.19
CA GLU A 29 11.07 0.58 10.92
C GLU A 29 10.64 -0.84 10.50
N ALA A 30 11.54 -1.81 10.64
CA ALA A 30 11.21 -3.19 10.36
C ALA A 30 10.14 -3.70 11.36
N GLY A 31 9.06 -4.30 10.81
CA GLY A 31 7.91 -4.77 11.57
C GLY A 31 6.86 -3.70 11.87
N GLU A 32 7.07 -2.45 11.44
CA GLU A 32 6.11 -1.35 11.61
C GLU A 32 4.99 -1.43 10.57
N HIS A 33 3.76 -1.14 10.99
CA HIS A 33 2.62 -0.93 10.12
C HIS A 33 2.33 0.57 9.99
N VAL A 34 2.53 1.11 8.80
CA VAL A 34 2.49 2.53 8.52
C VAL A 34 1.43 2.86 7.47
N ALA A 35 0.63 3.89 7.73
CA ALA A 35 -0.26 4.48 6.74
C ALA A 35 0.33 5.80 6.19
N VAL A 36 0.32 5.93 4.88
CA VAL A 36 0.53 7.20 4.17
C VAL A 36 -0.83 7.70 3.74
N VAL A 37 -1.35 8.71 4.41
CA VAL A 37 -2.66 9.29 4.13
C VAL A 37 -2.55 10.64 3.44
N GLY A 38 -3.52 10.98 2.61
CA GLY A 38 -3.53 12.24 1.85
C GLY A 38 -4.64 12.27 0.81
N ALA A 39 -5.02 13.45 0.35
CA ALA A 39 -5.99 13.63 -0.71
C ALA A 39 -5.55 12.94 -2.03
N ASN A 40 -6.48 12.76 -2.95
CA ASN A 40 -6.14 12.26 -4.28
C ASN A 40 -5.16 13.22 -4.97
N GLY A 41 -4.10 12.68 -5.57
CA GLY A 41 -3.06 13.47 -6.21
C GLY A 41 -1.94 13.97 -5.27
N SER A 42 -2.00 13.74 -3.95
CA SER A 42 -0.96 14.19 -3.00
C SER A 42 0.41 13.51 -3.17
N GLY A 43 0.48 12.40 -3.93
CA GLY A 43 1.74 11.69 -4.20
C GLY A 43 1.87 10.32 -3.51
N LYS A 44 0.85 9.83 -2.80
CA LYS A 44 0.87 8.54 -2.08
C LYS A 44 1.35 7.37 -2.94
N SER A 45 0.71 7.15 -4.08
CA SER A 45 1.10 6.07 -5.02
C SER A 45 2.51 6.24 -5.56
N THR A 46 2.96 7.49 -5.75
CA THR A 46 4.34 7.77 -6.17
C THR A 46 5.33 7.38 -5.07
N LEU A 47 5.02 7.71 -3.81
CA LEU A 47 5.84 7.32 -2.67
C LEU A 47 5.96 5.79 -2.57
N LEU A 48 4.85 5.06 -2.68
CA LEU A 48 4.90 3.60 -2.69
C LEU A 48 5.72 3.05 -3.85
N LYS A 49 5.57 3.60 -5.06
CA LYS A 49 6.39 3.21 -6.22
C LYS A 49 7.88 3.48 -6.00
N MET A 50 8.23 4.54 -5.27
CA MET A 50 9.62 4.82 -4.92
C MET A 50 10.14 3.80 -3.91
N LEU A 51 9.33 3.41 -2.91
CA LEU A 51 9.68 2.35 -1.96
C LEU A 51 9.81 0.97 -2.61
N ASP A 52 9.08 0.71 -3.71
CA ASP A 52 9.21 -0.51 -4.51
C ASP A 52 10.31 -0.44 -5.59
N GLY A 53 10.99 0.68 -5.76
CA GLY A 53 11.98 0.86 -6.84
C GLY A 53 11.37 0.80 -8.24
N LEU A 54 10.10 1.20 -8.39
CA LEU A 54 9.42 1.45 -9.67
C LEU A 54 9.53 2.92 -10.10
N ALA A 55 9.88 3.81 -9.16
CA ALA A 55 10.25 5.19 -9.40
C ALA A 55 11.46 5.53 -8.52
N PHE A 56 12.32 6.46 -8.97
CA PHE A 56 13.55 6.81 -8.28
C PHE A 56 13.56 8.28 -7.89
N CYS A 57 14.34 8.63 -6.86
CA CYS A 57 14.54 10.01 -6.46
C CYS A 57 15.08 10.86 -7.61
N THR A 58 14.46 12.01 -7.86
CA THR A 58 15.05 13.09 -8.67
C THR A 58 15.85 14.07 -7.80
N SER A 59 15.63 14.05 -6.47
CA SER A 59 16.38 14.76 -5.44
C SER A 59 16.36 13.98 -4.13
N GLY A 60 17.33 14.20 -3.25
CA GLY A 60 17.44 13.46 -1.99
C GLY A 60 17.82 11.99 -2.18
N THR A 61 17.54 11.16 -1.19
CA THR A 61 17.96 9.75 -1.18
C THR A 61 16.91 8.85 -0.57
N ILE A 62 16.91 7.57 -1.02
CA ILE A 62 16.18 6.46 -0.37
C ILE A 62 17.16 5.32 -0.11
N THR A 63 17.07 4.73 1.07
CA THR A 63 17.70 3.44 1.37
C THR A 63 16.65 2.40 1.75
N ALA A 64 16.86 1.16 1.34
CA ALA A 64 16.07 0.00 1.73
C ALA A 64 16.99 -1.01 2.46
N ALA A 65 16.63 -1.39 3.68
CA ALA A 65 17.45 -2.24 4.55
C ALA A 65 18.94 -1.79 4.61
N GLY A 66 19.15 -0.48 4.71
CA GLY A 66 20.49 0.14 4.78
C GLY A 66 21.26 0.23 3.46
N ARG A 67 20.70 -0.21 2.32
CA ARG A 67 21.31 -0.11 0.99
C ARG A 67 20.63 0.98 0.15
N PRO A 68 21.40 1.80 -0.63
CA PRO A 68 20.79 2.78 -1.53
C PRO A 68 19.82 2.11 -2.52
N LEU A 69 18.62 2.69 -2.65
CA LEU A 69 17.61 2.24 -3.62
C LEU A 69 17.63 3.20 -4.81
N THR A 70 18.43 2.89 -5.82
CA THR A 70 18.60 3.65 -7.05
C THR A 70 18.40 2.76 -8.27
N GLU A 71 18.17 3.36 -9.43
CA GLU A 71 18.09 2.64 -10.69
C GLU A 71 19.36 1.83 -10.95
N GLU A 72 20.53 2.47 -10.79
CA GLU A 72 21.85 1.83 -10.94
C GLU A 72 22.05 0.66 -9.96
N ALA A 73 21.63 0.80 -8.69
CA ALA A 73 21.75 -0.28 -7.72
C ALA A 73 20.89 -1.51 -8.10
N LEU A 74 19.73 -1.29 -8.72
CA LEU A 74 18.85 -2.36 -9.20
C LEU A 74 19.31 -2.97 -10.56
N GLU A 75 20.32 -2.42 -11.22
CA GLU A 75 20.98 -3.08 -12.36
C GLU A 75 21.77 -4.33 -11.91
N ASP A 76 22.30 -4.35 -10.67
CA ASP A 76 22.91 -5.55 -10.08
C ASP A 76 21.86 -6.67 -9.93
N PRO A 77 22.00 -7.80 -10.64
CA PRO A 77 21.02 -8.89 -10.61
C PRO A 77 20.86 -9.52 -9.22
N ALA A 78 21.92 -9.54 -8.40
CA ALA A 78 21.89 -10.11 -7.06
C ALA A 78 21.06 -9.23 -6.12
N PHE A 79 21.34 -7.91 -6.12
CA PHE A 79 20.56 -6.97 -5.33
C PHE A 79 19.11 -6.90 -5.79
N ARG A 80 18.86 -6.84 -7.09
CA ARG A 80 17.49 -6.83 -7.64
C ARG A 80 16.69 -8.05 -7.18
N ARG A 81 17.27 -9.26 -7.24
CA ARG A 81 16.60 -10.49 -6.79
C ARG A 81 16.33 -10.45 -5.28
N GLU A 82 17.31 -10.06 -4.48
CA GLU A 82 17.16 -9.90 -3.03
C GLU A 82 16.04 -8.90 -2.71
N PHE A 83 16.07 -7.72 -3.30
CA PHE A 83 15.08 -6.67 -3.09
C PHE A 83 13.67 -7.11 -3.50
N ARG A 84 13.50 -7.70 -4.70
CA ARG A 84 12.21 -8.21 -5.18
C ARG A 84 11.67 -9.40 -4.38
N SER A 85 12.54 -10.17 -3.74
CA SER A 85 12.09 -11.22 -2.82
C SER A 85 11.64 -10.67 -1.47
N ARG A 86 12.15 -9.49 -1.10
CA ARG A 86 11.91 -8.84 0.19
C ARG A 86 10.69 -7.94 0.19
N VAL A 87 10.47 -7.18 -0.89
CA VAL A 87 9.40 -6.17 -1.02
C VAL A 87 8.36 -6.67 -2.00
N GLY A 88 7.10 -6.71 -1.57
CA GLY A 88 5.95 -7.02 -2.40
C GLY A 88 5.05 -5.81 -2.54
N PHE A 89 4.49 -5.58 -3.73
CA PHE A 89 3.62 -4.45 -4.03
C PHE A 89 2.24 -4.93 -4.52
N VAL A 90 1.19 -4.41 -3.91
CA VAL A 90 -0.19 -4.62 -4.34
C VAL A 90 -0.72 -3.31 -4.92
N PHE A 91 -1.02 -3.31 -6.22
CA PHE A 91 -1.53 -2.14 -6.93
C PHE A 91 -2.98 -1.82 -6.52
N GLN A 92 -3.34 -0.54 -6.66
CA GLN A 92 -4.71 -0.08 -6.44
C GLN A 92 -5.69 -0.83 -7.34
N ASP A 93 -5.40 -0.89 -8.63
CA ASP A 93 -6.19 -1.61 -9.62
C ASP A 93 -5.64 -3.03 -9.83
N ALA A 94 -6.41 -4.04 -9.41
CA ALA A 94 -6.05 -5.43 -9.59
C ALA A 94 -5.99 -5.84 -11.08
N ASP A 95 -6.73 -5.20 -11.98
CA ASP A 95 -6.70 -5.52 -13.41
C ASP A 95 -5.35 -5.15 -14.06
N VAL A 96 -4.62 -4.18 -13.49
CA VAL A 96 -3.25 -3.85 -13.93
C VAL A 96 -2.24 -4.89 -13.46
N GLN A 97 -2.51 -5.56 -12.34
CA GLN A 97 -1.60 -6.53 -11.72
C GLN A 97 -1.78 -7.93 -12.30
N LEU A 98 -3.02 -8.34 -12.59
CA LEU A 98 -3.38 -9.71 -13.00
C LEU A 98 -3.31 -9.86 -14.51
N PHE A 99 -2.39 -10.70 -15.03
CA PHE A 99 -2.12 -10.84 -16.46
C PHE A 99 -1.98 -12.29 -16.93
N CYS A 100 -1.98 -13.29 -16.01
CA CYS A 100 -1.87 -14.70 -16.37
C CYS A 100 -3.22 -15.28 -16.83
N ASN A 101 -3.16 -16.49 -17.44
CA ASN A 101 -4.35 -17.17 -17.96
C ASN A 101 -5.25 -17.75 -16.86
N THR A 102 -4.64 -18.21 -15.76
CA THR A 102 -5.35 -18.76 -14.60
C THR A 102 -4.89 -18.11 -13.31
N VAL A 103 -5.72 -18.17 -12.27
CA VAL A 103 -5.34 -17.74 -10.93
C VAL A 103 -4.15 -18.54 -10.40
N PHE A 104 -4.08 -19.84 -10.68
CA PHE A 104 -2.93 -20.64 -10.30
C PHE A 104 -1.63 -20.08 -10.91
N ASP A 105 -1.62 -19.78 -12.21
CA ASP A 105 -0.45 -19.23 -12.89
C ASP A 105 -0.07 -17.86 -12.31
N GLU A 106 -1.07 -17.04 -11.94
CA GLU A 106 -0.87 -15.75 -11.31
C GLU A 106 -0.15 -15.86 -9.96
N LEU A 107 -0.60 -16.79 -9.11
CA LEU A 107 0.03 -17.05 -7.82
C LEU A 107 1.41 -17.72 -7.96
N ALA A 108 1.62 -18.52 -8.99
CA ALA A 108 2.87 -19.22 -9.25
C ALA A 108 3.95 -18.31 -9.86
N PHE A 109 3.56 -17.23 -10.52
CA PHE A 109 4.47 -16.38 -11.29
C PHE A 109 5.63 -15.83 -10.46
N GLY A 110 5.33 -15.16 -9.34
CA GLY A 110 6.35 -14.56 -8.47
C GLY A 110 7.36 -15.61 -7.95
N PRO A 111 6.93 -16.69 -7.31
CA PRO A 111 7.82 -17.77 -6.84
C PRO A 111 8.67 -18.37 -7.95
N LEU A 112 8.15 -18.56 -9.16
CA LEU A 112 8.93 -19.04 -10.31
C LEU A 112 10.02 -18.04 -10.72
N GLN A 113 9.71 -16.73 -10.73
CA GLN A 113 10.70 -15.68 -11.02
C GLN A 113 11.81 -15.62 -9.97
N LEU A 114 11.51 -15.98 -8.72
CA LEU A 114 12.51 -16.10 -7.65
C LEU A 114 13.36 -17.38 -7.78
N GLY A 115 13.01 -18.29 -8.71
CA GLY A 115 13.76 -19.51 -8.99
C GLY A 115 13.43 -20.68 -8.07
N LEU A 116 12.23 -20.69 -7.48
CA LEU A 116 11.75 -21.85 -6.72
C LEU A 116 11.45 -23.01 -7.66
N ASP A 117 11.61 -24.24 -7.17
CA ASP A 117 11.21 -25.41 -7.92
C ASP A 117 9.67 -25.59 -7.96
N HIS A 118 9.19 -26.44 -8.85
CA HIS A 118 7.76 -26.61 -9.09
C HIS A 118 7.00 -27.20 -7.88
N GLU A 119 7.63 -27.99 -7.04
CA GLU A 119 7.01 -28.57 -5.85
C GLU A 119 6.80 -27.50 -4.77
N ASP A 120 7.83 -26.70 -4.50
CA ASP A 120 7.76 -25.55 -3.61
C ASP A 120 6.71 -24.53 -4.08
N VAL A 121 6.67 -24.23 -5.38
CA VAL A 121 5.66 -23.32 -5.96
C VAL A 121 4.25 -23.84 -5.71
N ARG A 122 3.96 -25.10 -6.01
CA ARG A 122 2.64 -25.69 -5.76
C ARG A 122 2.25 -25.66 -4.28
N SER A 123 3.20 -25.98 -3.41
CA SER A 123 2.97 -25.94 -1.96
C SER A 123 2.61 -24.54 -1.50
N ARG A 124 3.35 -23.50 -1.92
CA ARG A 124 3.08 -22.10 -1.57
C ARG A 124 1.75 -21.62 -2.12
N VAL A 125 1.43 -21.96 -3.38
CA VAL A 125 0.14 -21.60 -3.98
C VAL A 125 -1.00 -22.22 -3.20
N ALA A 126 -0.91 -23.51 -2.84
CA ALA A 126 -1.96 -24.19 -2.07
C ALA A 126 -2.12 -23.58 -0.67
N GLU A 127 -1.01 -23.29 0.04
CA GLU A 127 -1.02 -22.66 1.35
C GLU A 127 -1.70 -21.28 1.32
N VAL A 128 -1.28 -20.41 0.39
CA VAL A 128 -1.83 -19.06 0.28
C VAL A 128 -3.28 -19.11 -0.21
N ALA A 129 -3.62 -19.95 -1.17
CA ALA A 129 -4.99 -20.09 -1.64
C ALA A 129 -5.94 -20.52 -0.50
N ALA A 130 -5.51 -21.45 0.34
CA ALA A 130 -6.30 -21.90 1.50
C ALA A 130 -6.44 -20.79 2.54
N SER A 131 -5.36 -20.07 2.89
CA SER A 131 -5.40 -18.98 3.87
C SER A 131 -6.34 -17.85 3.45
N LEU A 132 -6.40 -17.54 2.16
CA LEU A 132 -7.25 -16.49 1.59
C LEU A 132 -8.61 -16.99 1.08
N ARG A 133 -8.91 -18.31 1.23
CA ARG A 133 -10.15 -18.97 0.81
C ARG A 133 -10.48 -18.77 -0.67
N ILE A 134 -9.46 -18.91 -1.52
CA ILE A 134 -9.58 -18.73 -2.98
C ILE A 134 -9.27 -20.02 -3.76
N GLU A 135 -9.21 -21.19 -3.10
CA GLU A 135 -8.89 -22.50 -3.75
C GLU A 135 -9.80 -22.78 -4.95
N ARG A 136 -11.09 -22.45 -4.82
CA ARG A 136 -12.09 -22.62 -5.88
C ARG A 136 -11.84 -21.74 -7.12
N LEU A 137 -10.96 -20.75 -7.02
CA LEU A 137 -10.68 -19.81 -8.08
C LEU A 137 -9.45 -20.20 -8.91
N LEU A 138 -8.62 -21.16 -8.45
CA LEU A 138 -7.31 -21.46 -9.01
C LEU A 138 -7.34 -21.77 -10.52
N ASP A 139 -8.38 -22.48 -10.99
CA ASP A 139 -8.52 -22.84 -12.41
C ASP A 139 -9.26 -21.77 -13.24
N ARG A 140 -9.70 -20.69 -12.61
CA ARG A 140 -10.44 -19.62 -13.30
C ARG A 140 -9.48 -18.61 -13.92
N ALA A 141 -9.93 -18.00 -15.02
CA ALA A 141 -9.23 -16.86 -15.61
C ALA A 141 -9.50 -15.58 -14.79
N PRO A 142 -8.48 -14.76 -14.46
CA PRO A 142 -8.64 -13.55 -13.63
C PRO A 142 -9.70 -12.58 -14.13
N TYR A 143 -9.86 -12.41 -15.45
CA TYR A 143 -10.87 -11.53 -16.04
C TYR A 143 -12.33 -11.97 -15.79
N THR A 144 -12.56 -13.22 -15.33
CA THR A 144 -13.89 -13.75 -14.98
C THR A 144 -14.28 -13.53 -13.51
N LEU A 145 -13.40 -12.95 -12.72
CA LEU A 145 -13.56 -12.74 -11.29
C LEU A 145 -14.31 -11.45 -10.99
N SER A 146 -15.03 -11.40 -9.86
CA SER A 146 -15.54 -10.15 -9.31
C SER A 146 -14.40 -9.25 -8.81
N GLY A 147 -14.65 -7.96 -8.62
CA GLY A 147 -13.63 -7.01 -8.13
C GLY A 147 -12.98 -7.44 -6.81
N GLY A 148 -13.77 -7.88 -5.83
CA GLY A 148 -13.26 -8.42 -4.56
C GLY A 148 -12.47 -9.71 -4.72
N GLU A 149 -12.87 -10.63 -5.62
CA GLU A 149 -12.10 -11.84 -5.93
C GLU A 149 -10.76 -11.48 -6.61
N LYS A 150 -10.75 -10.53 -7.55
CA LYS A 150 -9.52 -10.02 -8.18
C LYS A 150 -8.56 -9.43 -7.15
N LYS A 151 -9.06 -8.61 -6.23
CA LYS A 151 -8.24 -8.02 -5.17
C LYS A 151 -7.62 -9.09 -4.28
N ARG A 152 -8.39 -10.12 -3.88
CA ARG A 152 -7.85 -11.26 -3.12
C ARG A 152 -6.77 -12.00 -3.88
N VAL A 153 -6.96 -12.23 -5.18
CA VAL A 153 -5.97 -12.89 -6.04
C VAL A 153 -4.72 -12.01 -6.19
N ALA A 154 -4.86 -10.70 -6.36
CA ALA A 154 -3.74 -9.76 -6.42
C ALA A 154 -2.92 -9.74 -5.12
N ILE A 155 -3.58 -9.78 -3.96
CA ILE A 155 -2.89 -9.93 -2.67
C ILE A 155 -2.21 -11.30 -2.58
N ALA A 156 -2.91 -12.38 -2.95
CA ALA A 156 -2.39 -13.74 -2.94
C ALA A 156 -1.13 -13.88 -3.78
N SER A 157 -1.09 -13.31 -4.99
CA SER A 157 0.07 -13.40 -5.90
C SER A 157 1.33 -12.77 -5.30
N VAL A 158 1.18 -11.74 -4.46
CA VAL A 158 2.30 -11.15 -3.71
C VAL A 158 2.69 -12.00 -2.51
N LEU A 159 1.70 -12.53 -1.76
CA LEU A 159 1.96 -13.31 -0.54
C LEU A 159 2.68 -14.63 -0.81
N THR A 160 2.51 -15.23 -2.00
CA THR A 160 3.24 -16.45 -2.41
C THR A 160 4.74 -16.25 -2.47
N MET A 161 5.23 -15.03 -2.65
CA MET A 161 6.66 -14.71 -2.58
C MET A 161 7.19 -14.67 -1.14
N ARG A 162 6.31 -14.63 -0.13
CA ARG A 162 6.61 -14.49 1.31
C ARG A 162 7.49 -13.27 1.60
N PRO A 163 7.13 -12.08 1.13
CA PRO A 163 7.95 -10.87 1.33
C PRO A 163 8.04 -10.51 2.81
N GLN A 164 9.05 -9.67 3.16
CA GLN A 164 9.18 -9.09 4.50
C GLN A 164 8.42 -7.77 4.62
N VAL A 165 8.25 -7.09 3.50
CA VAL A 165 7.56 -5.81 3.38
C VAL A 165 6.41 -5.94 2.40
N LEU A 166 5.25 -5.45 2.77
CA LEU A 166 4.06 -5.35 1.92
C LEU A 166 3.71 -3.87 1.72
N LEU A 167 3.78 -3.43 0.48
CA LEU A 167 3.32 -2.12 0.04
C LEU A 167 1.94 -2.27 -0.59
N MET A 168 0.96 -1.49 -0.16
CA MET A 168 -0.42 -1.59 -0.66
C MET A 168 -0.96 -0.21 -1.02
N ASP A 169 -1.36 -0.05 -2.28
CA ASP A 169 -1.96 1.20 -2.76
C ASP A 169 -3.49 1.06 -2.76
N GLU A 170 -4.17 1.89 -1.95
CA GLU A 170 -5.63 1.92 -1.76
C GLU A 170 -6.25 0.51 -1.61
N PRO A 171 -5.80 -0.31 -0.63
CA PRO A 171 -6.15 -1.72 -0.58
C PRO A 171 -7.63 -1.98 -0.23
N THR A 172 -8.30 -1.05 0.45
CA THR A 172 -9.71 -1.13 0.83
C THR A 172 -10.65 -0.63 -0.26
N ASN A 173 -10.12 0.08 -1.25
CA ASN A 173 -10.95 0.67 -2.31
C ASN A 173 -11.69 -0.42 -3.11
N ALA A 174 -12.98 -0.18 -3.37
CA ALA A 174 -13.89 -1.09 -4.07
C ALA A 174 -14.09 -2.47 -3.41
N LEU A 175 -13.73 -2.64 -2.13
CA LEU A 175 -14.05 -3.82 -1.34
C LEU A 175 -15.39 -3.66 -0.64
N ASP A 176 -16.21 -4.72 -0.68
CA ASP A 176 -17.37 -4.82 0.20
C ASP A 176 -16.95 -4.96 1.67
N PRO A 177 -17.85 -4.66 2.64
CA PRO A 177 -17.52 -4.69 4.07
C PRO A 177 -16.93 -6.02 4.57
N ARG A 178 -17.35 -7.17 4.01
CA ARG A 178 -16.78 -8.48 4.38
C ARG A 178 -15.36 -8.64 3.89
N SER A 179 -15.06 -8.12 2.69
CA SER A 179 -13.72 -8.14 2.12
C SER A 179 -12.78 -7.17 2.82
N GLN A 180 -13.29 -6.05 3.37
CA GLN A 180 -12.50 -5.15 4.21
C GLN A 180 -12.11 -5.82 5.53
N VAL A 181 -13.05 -6.44 6.25
CA VAL A 181 -12.76 -7.21 7.48
C VAL A 181 -11.73 -8.30 7.21
N TRP A 182 -11.91 -9.06 6.12
CA TRP A 182 -10.94 -10.08 5.72
C TRP A 182 -9.53 -9.49 5.50
N LEU A 183 -9.42 -8.32 4.86
CA LEU A 183 -8.12 -7.66 4.65
C LEU A 183 -7.47 -7.26 5.97
N LEU A 184 -8.25 -6.72 6.91
CA LEU A 184 -7.76 -6.38 8.25
C LEU A 184 -7.24 -7.62 9.00
N ASP A 185 -7.95 -8.75 8.91
CA ASP A 185 -7.48 -10.02 9.49
C ASP A 185 -6.12 -10.43 8.91
N VAL A 186 -5.92 -10.30 7.58
CA VAL A 186 -4.64 -10.59 6.93
C VAL A 186 -3.53 -9.66 7.43
N LEU A 187 -3.81 -8.36 7.56
CA LEU A 187 -2.85 -7.38 8.07
C LEU A 187 -2.48 -7.66 9.53
N ASP A 188 -3.44 -8.06 10.34
CA ASP A 188 -3.22 -8.46 11.72
C ASP A 188 -2.31 -9.70 11.84
N GLU A 189 -2.49 -10.70 10.98
CA GLU A 189 -1.60 -11.86 10.92
C GLU A 189 -0.17 -11.45 10.55
N TRP A 190 -0.02 -10.51 9.60
CA TRP A 190 1.26 -9.95 9.20
C TRP A 190 1.95 -9.22 10.34
N LYS A 191 1.20 -8.42 11.10
CA LYS A 191 1.68 -7.72 12.29
C LYS A 191 2.22 -8.69 13.34
N ARG A 192 1.45 -9.74 13.64
CA ARG A 192 1.89 -10.80 14.59
C ARG A 192 3.13 -11.54 14.11
N ALA A 193 3.33 -11.64 12.80
CA ALA A 193 4.54 -12.23 12.20
C ALA A 193 5.73 -11.26 12.17
N GLY A 194 5.60 -10.03 12.68
CA GLY A 194 6.66 -9.01 12.72
C GLY A 194 7.08 -8.51 11.34
N ARG A 195 6.16 -8.52 10.39
CA ARG A 195 6.40 -8.05 9.02
C ARG A 195 6.01 -6.59 8.86
N THR A 196 6.69 -5.90 7.95
CA THR A 196 6.45 -4.48 7.68
C THR A 196 5.32 -4.30 6.68
N VAL A 197 4.44 -3.32 6.92
CA VAL A 197 3.37 -2.95 5.98
C VAL A 197 3.38 -1.43 5.79
N VAL A 198 3.28 -0.99 4.54
CA VAL A 198 3.06 0.42 4.21
C VAL A 198 1.81 0.52 3.33
N ILE A 199 0.79 1.19 3.84
CA ILE A 199 -0.49 1.39 3.15
C ILE A 199 -0.60 2.84 2.70
N ALA A 200 -0.86 3.07 1.41
CA ALA A 200 -1.30 4.37 0.93
C ALA A 200 -2.82 4.38 0.85
N THR A 201 -3.48 5.32 1.51
CA THR A 201 -4.93 5.44 1.45
C THR A 201 -5.42 6.86 1.76
N HIS A 202 -6.64 7.18 1.36
CA HIS A 202 -7.37 8.36 1.79
C HIS A 202 -8.40 8.05 2.89
N ASP A 203 -8.62 6.77 3.19
CA ASP A 203 -9.52 6.30 4.24
C ASP A 203 -8.81 6.33 5.60
N LEU A 204 -9.12 7.37 6.38
CA LEU A 204 -8.54 7.57 7.71
C LEU A 204 -8.97 6.49 8.71
N SER A 205 -10.18 5.92 8.54
CA SER A 205 -10.70 4.89 9.45
C SER A 205 -9.95 3.57 9.23
N ALA A 206 -9.82 3.13 7.98
CA ALA A 206 -9.05 1.95 7.64
C ALA A 206 -7.56 2.08 8.04
N ALA A 207 -6.96 3.27 7.84
CA ALA A 207 -5.61 3.55 8.27
C ALA A 207 -5.44 3.46 9.80
N ALA A 208 -6.38 4.02 10.58
CA ALA A 208 -6.34 4.00 12.04
C ALA A 208 -6.50 2.59 12.62
N GLU A 209 -7.29 1.74 11.96
CA GLU A 209 -7.55 0.37 12.41
C GLU A 209 -6.39 -0.57 12.13
N SER A 210 -5.64 -0.33 11.03
CA SER A 210 -4.62 -1.27 10.53
C SER A 210 -3.17 -0.87 10.81
N CYS A 211 -2.88 0.39 11.18
CA CYS A 211 -1.53 0.91 11.27
C CYS A 211 -1.19 1.48 12.66
N ASP A 212 0.10 1.43 13.00
CA ASP A 212 0.65 1.96 14.26
C ASP A 212 1.03 3.43 14.14
N ARG A 213 1.28 3.90 12.90
CA ARG A 213 1.76 5.24 12.59
C ARG A 213 1.17 5.75 11.28
N MET A 214 0.92 7.03 11.22
CA MET A 214 0.40 7.72 10.04
C MET A 214 1.32 8.85 9.63
N PHE A 215 1.61 8.93 8.32
CA PHE A 215 2.17 10.10 7.66
C PHE A 215 1.10 10.79 6.84
N VAL A 216 0.96 12.09 7.00
CA VAL A 216 0.00 12.90 6.22
C VAL A 216 0.74 13.61 5.09
N LEU A 217 0.37 13.30 3.84
CA LEU A 217 0.84 14.03 2.65
C LEU A 217 -0.14 15.13 2.27
N SER A 218 0.39 16.34 2.11
CA SER A 218 -0.37 17.50 1.62
C SER A 218 -0.48 17.51 0.09
N GLU A 219 -1.33 18.40 -0.43
CA GLU A 219 -1.46 18.67 -1.88
C GLU A 219 -0.18 19.33 -2.46
N GLU A 220 0.68 19.90 -1.62
CA GLU A 220 2.01 20.39 -1.99
C GLU A 220 3.07 19.28 -2.02
N HIS A 221 2.64 18.01 -1.90
CA HIS A 221 3.48 16.82 -2.01
C HIS A 221 4.55 16.67 -0.93
N ARG A 222 4.25 17.14 0.30
CA ARG A 222 5.12 17.10 1.47
C ARG A 222 4.47 16.36 2.63
N VAL A 223 5.29 15.77 3.49
CA VAL A 223 4.82 15.26 4.78
C VAL A 223 4.56 16.45 5.71
N VAL A 224 3.32 16.58 6.20
CA VAL A 224 2.90 17.68 7.08
C VAL A 224 2.50 17.22 8.48
N ALA A 225 2.32 15.93 8.69
CA ALA A 225 2.19 15.33 10.01
C ALA A 225 2.73 13.89 10.01
N ASP A 226 3.18 13.46 11.18
CA ASP A 226 3.74 12.16 11.49
C ASP A 226 3.44 11.86 12.95
N GLY A 227 2.79 10.74 13.23
CA GLY A 227 2.42 10.34 14.59
C GLY A 227 1.54 9.11 14.64
N THR A 228 1.09 8.75 15.84
CA THR A 228 0.08 7.69 15.99
C THR A 228 -1.24 8.10 15.33
N PRO A 229 -2.10 7.12 14.98
CA PRO A 229 -3.44 7.43 14.44
C PRO A 229 -4.22 8.43 15.30
N GLU A 230 -4.17 8.27 16.62
CA GLU A 230 -4.87 9.16 17.56
C GLU A 230 -4.32 10.60 17.52
N GLU A 231 -3.00 10.75 17.48
CA GLU A 231 -2.35 12.06 17.40
C GLU A 231 -2.66 12.77 16.07
N VAL A 232 -2.66 12.04 14.97
CA VAL A 232 -2.97 12.59 13.64
C VAL A 232 -4.45 12.96 13.54
N LEU A 233 -5.36 12.07 13.95
CA LEU A 233 -6.80 12.30 13.90
C LEU A 233 -7.27 13.43 14.84
N ALA A 234 -6.51 13.72 15.89
CA ALA A 234 -6.77 14.88 16.77
C ALA A 234 -6.48 16.24 16.07
N GLN A 235 -5.66 16.27 15.00
CA GLN A 235 -5.27 17.48 14.29
C GLN A 235 -6.30 17.91 13.22
N ARG A 236 -7.53 18.15 13.63
CA ARG A 236 -8.66 18.44 12.72
C ARG A 236 -8.41 19.58 11.75
N ASP A 237 -7.82 20.68 12.19
CA ASP A 237 -7.55 21.84 11.33
C ASP A 237 -6.53 21.48 10.22
N LEU A 238 -5.53 20.67 10.55
CA LEU A 238 -4.59 20.15 9.55
C LEU A 238 -5.31 19.26 8.55
N LEU A 239 -6.12 18.29 9.01
CA LEU A 239 -6.85 17.37 8.15
C LEU A 239 -7.86 18.09 7.23
N LEU A 240 -8.47 19.18 7.71
CA LEU A 240 -9.28 20.07 6.88
C LEU A 240 -8.42 20.79 5.84
N GLY A 241 -7.25 21.30 6.26
CA GLY A 241 -6.33 22.03 5.38
C GLY A 241 -5.76 21.19 4.25
N VAL A 242 -5.58 19.87 4.47
CA VAL A 242 -5.10 18.91 3.43
C VAL A 242 -6.24 18.15 2.74
N ASN A 243 -7.48 18.58 2.91
CA ASN A 243 -8.67 18.04 2.23
C ASN A 243 -8.92 16.54 2.48
N LEU A 244 -8.54 16.04 3.68
CA LEU A 244 -8.83 14.67 4.13
C LEU A 244 -10.17 14.53 4.86
N ILE A 245 -10.64 15.62 5.47
CA ILE A 245 -11.97 15.74 6.05
C ILE A 245 -12.62 17.01 5.56
N HIS A 246 -13.96 17.07 5.54
CA HIS A 246 -14.68 18.25 5.15
C HIS A 246 -15.76 18.60 6.17
N GLN A 247 -16.16 19.89 6.19
CA GLN A 247 -17.25 20.37 7.00
C GLN A 247 -18.53 20.38 6.20
N HIS A 248 -19.48 19.50 6.54
CA HIS A 248 -20.82 19.61 6.02
C HIS A 248 -21.65 20.62 6.82
N SER A 249 -22.17 21.65 6.14
CA SER A 249 -23.17 22.54 6.71
C SER A 249 -24.56 22.06 6.33
N HIS A 250 -25.30 21.50 7.31
CA HIS A 250 -26.71 21.16 7.11
C HIS A 250 -27.60 22.35 7.50
N ARG A 251 -28.63 22.64 6.67
CA ARG A 251 -29.69 23.58 6.99
C ARG A 251 -30.91 22.76 7.46
N HIS A 252 -31.22 22.86 8.74
CA HIS A 252 -32.51 22.46 9.28
C HIS A 252 -33.31 23.71 9.63
N GLY A 253 -34.18 24.16 8.71
CA GLY A 253 -34.95 25.39 8.92
C GLY A 253 -34.10 26.67 8.86
N ALA A 254 -34.16 27.51 9.90
CA ALA A 254 -33.40 28.74 10.01
C ALA A 254 -32.00 28.58 10.62
N ASP A 255 -31.71 27.44 11.26
CA ASP A 255 -30.46 27.20 11.95
C ASP A 255 -29.43 26.44 11.06
N ARG A 256 -28.20 26.94 11.05
CA ARG A 256 -27.07 26.36 10.32
C ARG A 256 -26.14 25.67 11.34
N HIS A 257 -26.07 24.34 11.28
CA HIS A 257 -25.11 23.55 12.07
C HIS A 257 -24.01 23.01 11.16
N VAL A 258 -22.76 23.00 11.68
CA VAL A 258 -21.56 22.51 10.96
C VAL A 258 -21.03 21.31 11.72
N HIS A 259 -20.95 20.15 11.08
CA HIS A 259 -20.32 18.95 11.63
C HIS A 259 -19.20 18.45 10.69
N PRO A 260 -18.04 18.05 11.21
CA PRO A 260 -17.00 17.42 10.42
C PRO A 260 -17.33 15.95 10.15
N HIS A 261 -17.13 15.50 8.91
CA HIS A 261 -17.23 14.09 8.51
C HIS A 261 -15.96 13.66 7.77
N ALA A 262 -15.53 12.41 7.98
CA ALA A 262 -14.57 11.74 7.12
C ALA A 262 -15.23 11.37 5.78
N HIS A 263 -14.45 11.16 4.72
CA HIS A 263 -14.95 10.71 3.43
C HIS A 263 -15.45 9.25 3.54
N GLU A 264 -16.70 9.06 3.94
CA GLU A 264 -17.40 7.80 3.76
C GLU A 264 -18.15 7.88 2.41
N HIS A 265 -17.74 7.06 1.45
CA HIS A 265 -18.49 6.88 0.22
C HIS A 265 -19.73 6.03 0.50
N GLU A 266 -20.86 6.66 0.83
CA GLU A 266 -22.16 6.01 0.69
C GLU A 266 -22.44 5.84 -0.82
N HIS A 267 -22.30 4.63 -1.32
CA HIS A 267 -22.86 4.22 -2.58
C HIS A 267 -24.32 3.84 -2.36
N ALA A 268 -25.25 4.70 -2.82
CA ALA A 268 -26.64 4.36 -3.03
C ALA A 268 -26.81 3.46 -4.27
#